data_7648aa2a2edbb25b2608f1b7e5f16f09
#
_entry.id   7648aa2a2edbb25b2608f1b7e5f16f09
#
_cell.length_a   1.000
_cell.length_b   1.000
_cell.length_c   1.000
_cell.angle_alpha   90.00
_cell.angle_beta   90.00
_cell.angle_gamma   90.00
#
_symmetry.space_group_name_H-M   'P 1'
#
loop_
_entity.id
_entity.type
_entity.pdbx_description
1 polymer ?
#
loop_
_entity_poly.entity_id
_entity_poly.type
_entity_poly.pdbx_seq_one_letter_code
_entity_poly.pdbx_strand_id
1 'polypeptide(L)'
;QGCPVVALGGADNVTPDADAFGQVVADPNCFSFQETIPGGFTPRFGGDVTDMSFLLGLRGEINDNLRWDISAYRGENEADFFINNTLNASLGPDSPRDFDPGLYKQTDTNFNADLSWTVSDALNIGFGGEFRNEEFEIGAGQQESYTAGILADQGFSGIGAQLIVESRPQQPACRASQQQAQHGFGR
;
A
#
# COMPACT_ATOMS: atom_id res chain seq x y z
N GLN A 1 12.99 29.80 -28.69
CA GLN A 1 12.23 28.88 -29.55
C GLN A 1 11.93 27.67 -28.68
N GLY A 2 10.65 27.32 -28.49
CA GLY A 2 10.27 26.18 -27.67
C GLY A 2 10.59 24.85 -28.36
N CYS A 3 10.69 23.75 -27.60
CA CYS A 3 10.88 22.44 -28.15
C CYS A 3 9.73 22.02 -29.08
N PRO A 4 10.00 21.34 -30.19
CA PRO A 4 8.97 20.81 -31.05
C PRO A 4 8.14 19.74 -30.34
N VAL A 5 6.86 19.66 -30.65
CA VAL A 5 5.99 18.59 -30.16
C VAL A 5 6.22 17.35 -30.99
N VAL A 6 6.64 16.25 -30.37
CA VAL A 6 6.81 14.96 -31.02
C VAL A 6 5.48 14.22 -31.03
N ALA A 7 4.78 14.26 -32.18
CA ALA A 7 3.56 13.50 -32.35
C ALA A 7 3.86 12.02 -32.50
N LEU A 8 2.98 11.17 -31.96
CA LEU A 8 2.98 9.73 -32.21
C LEU A 8 2.04 9.42 -33.37
N GLY A 9 2.48 8.58 -34.29
CA GLY A 9 1.75 8.24 -35.50
C GLY A 9 2.07 6.81 -35.96
N GLY A 10 1.81 6.55 -37.25
CA GLY A 10 1.97 5.23 -37.80
C GLY A 10 0.76 4.32 -37.56
N ALA A 11 0.81 3.10 -38.06
CA ALA A 11 -0.27 2.13 -37.90
C ALA A 11 -0.39 1.60 -36.47
N ASP A 12 0.67 1.74 -35.67
CA ASP A 12 0.79 1.31 -34.27
C ASP A 12 0.52 2.43 -33.27
N ASN A 13 0.41 3.68 -33.71
CA ASN A 13 0.20 4.86 -32.87
C ASN A 13 1.30 5.08 -31.80
N VAL A 14 2.47 4.48 -31.95
CA VAL A 14 3.60 4.57 -30.99
C VAL A 14 4.88 5.05 -31.68
N THR A 15 4.91 5.10 -33.03
CA THR A 15 6.07 5.58 -33.76
C THR A 15 6.11 7.12 -33.71
N PRO A 16 7.20 7.71 -33.20
CA PRO A 16 7.32 9.17 -33.16
C PRO A 16 7.54 9.75 -34.56
N ASP A 17 7.10 10.99 -34.77
CA ASP A 17 7.48 11.76 -35.95
C ASP A 17 9.00 11.91 -35.97
N ALA A 18 9.64 11.39 -37.02
CA ALA A 18 11.10 11.29 -37.11
C ALA A 18 11.81 12.65 -37.17
N ASP A 19 11.20 13.61 -37.83
CA ASP A 19 11.81 14.94 -37.99
C ASP A 19 11.71 15.75 -36.68
N ALA A 20 10.55 15.76 -36.03
CA ALA A 20 10.35 16.41 -34.75
C ALA A 20 11.19 15.73 -33.65
N PHE A 21 11.25 14.41 -33.64
CA PHE A 21 12.06 13.67 -32.69
C PHE A 21 13.55 13.94 -32.87
N GLY A 22 14.03 13.95 -34.14
CA GLY A 22 15.42 14.29 -34.46
C GLY A 22 15.82 15.69 -34.01
N GLN A 23 14.91 16.67 -34.08
CA GLN A 23 15.15 18.03 -33.57
C GLN A 23 15.24 18.07 -32.04
N VAL A 24 14.38 17.31 -31.32
CA VAL A 24 14.43 17.20 -29.86
C VAL A 24 15.74 16.58 -29.40
N VAL A 25 16.14 15.46 -29.99
CA VAL A 25 17.40 14.77 -29.61
C VAL A 25 18.64 15.63 -29.90
N ALA A 26 18.58 16.49 -30.92
CA ALA A 26 19.69 17.37 -31.29
C ALA A 26 19.81 18.62 -30.39
N ASP A 27 18.78 19.01 -29.67
CA ASP A 27 18.79 20.19 -28.78
C ASP A 27 18.90 19.75 -27.31
N PRO A 28 20.01 20.05 -26.61
CA PRO A 28 20.21 19.66 -25.22
C PRO A 28 19.25 20.33 -24.22
N ASN A 29 18.46 21.32 -24.67
CA ASN A 29 17.41 21.94 -23.85
C ASN A 29 16.03 21.31 -24.08
N CYS A 30 15.92 20.32 -24.95
CA CYS A 30 14.70 19.60 -25.25
C CYS A 30 14.81 18.16 -24.72
N PHE A 31 13.65 17.56 -24.41
CA PHE A 31 13.55 16.18 -23.95
C PHE A 31 12.27 15.53 -24.50
N SER A 32 12.38 14.27 -24.87
CA SER A 32 11.24 13.41 -25.21
C SER A 32 11.31 12.08 -24.47
N PHE A 33 10.16 11.64 -23.93
CA PHE A 33 10.07 10.32 -23.28
C PHE A 33 10.41 9.17 -24.25
N GLN A 34 10.32 9.38 -25.56
CA GLN A 34 10.77 8.39 -26.54
C GLN A 34 12.29 8.10 -26.49
N GLU A 35 13.08 9.00 -25.92
CA GLU A 35 14.51 8.75 -25.68
C GLU A 35 14.73 7.74 -24.56
N THR A 36 13.91 7.80 -23.51
CA THR A 36 14.00 6.93 -22.33
C THR A 36 13.24 5.62 -22.52
N ILE A 37 12.09 5.68 -23.19
CA ILE A 37 11.15 4.56 -23.38
C ILE A 37 10.69 4.44 -24.83
N PRO A 38 11.59 4.11 -25.78
CA PRO A 38 11.24 3.99 -27.20
C PRO A 38 10.09 2.99 -27.41
N GLY A 39 9.02 3.44 -28.04
CA GLY A 39 7.86 2.58 -28.32
C GLY A 39 6.94 2.31 -27.14
N GLY A 40 7.14 3.02 -26.02
CA GLY A 40 6.31 2.89 -24.84
C GLY A 40 6.82 1.87 -23.81
N PHE A 41 6.02 1.56 -22.79
CA PHE A 41 6.40 0.69 -21.69
C PHE A 41 5.16 0.01 -21.07
N THR A 42 5.41 -1.10 -20.38
CA THR A 42 4.39 -1.78 -19.58
C THR A 42 4.85 -1.81 -18.11
N PRO A 43 4.23 -1.04 -17.23
CA PRO A 43 4.58 -1.04 -15.82
C PRO A 43 4.22 -2.38 -15.16
N ARG A 44 5.00 -2.77 -14.15
CA ARG A 44 4.75 -3.93 -13.30
C ARG A 44 4.61 -3.45 -11.86
N PHE A 45 3.39 -3.49 -11.35
CA PHE A 45 3.12 -3.25 -9.94
C PHE A 45 3.00 -4.58 -9.20
N GLY A 46 3.57 -4.64 -8.00
CA GLY A 46 3.51 -5.79 -7.12
C GLY A 46 3.85 -5.43 -5.68
N GLY A 47 3.89 -6.43 -4.83
CA GLY A 47 4.28 -6.28 -3.44
C GLY A 47 4.77 -7.59 -2.86
N ASP A 48 5.72 -7.48 -1.95
CA ASP A 48 6.18 -8.56 -1.12
C ASP A 48 5.39 -8.53 0.19
N VAL A 49 4.72 -9.65 0.51
CA VAL A 49 3.86 -9.74 1.69
C VAL A 49 4.50 -10.66 2.71
N THR A 50 4.63 -10.15 3.93
CA THR A 50 5.11 -10.90 5.08
C THR A 50 4.03 -10.98 6.15
N ASP A 51 3.69 -12.20 6.54
CA ASP A 51 2.75 -12.49 7.63
C ASP A 51 3.48 -13.20 8.76
N MET A 52 3.32 -12.69 9.98
CA MET A 52 3.83 -13.33 11.19
C MET A 52 2.79 -13.26 12.29
N SER A 53 2.55 -14.37 12.98
CA SER A 53 1.64 -14.38 14.11
C SER A 53 2.10 -15.30 15.23
N PHE A 54 1.69 -14.95 16.44
CA PHE A 54 1.92 -15.73 17.63
C PHE A 54 0.63 -15.83 18.43
N LEU A 55 0.28 -17.05 18.82
CA LEU A 55 -0.87 -17.36 19.67
C LEU A 55 -0.40 -18.15 20.88
N LEU A 56 -0.81 -17.72 22.05
CA LEU A 56 -0.66 -18.47 23.30
C LEU A 56 -2.02 -18.59 23.98
N GLY A 57 -2.38 -19.80 24.41
CA GLY A 57 -3.62 -20.04 25.12
C GLY A 57 -3.47 -21.07 26.23
N LEU A 58 -4.30 -20.92 27.22
CA LEU A 58 -4.47 -21.87 28.33
C LEU A 58 -5.95 -22.18 28.50
N ARG A 59 -6.25 -23.45 28.71
CA ARG A 59 -7.61 -23.91 28.97
C ARG A 59 -7.62 -24.92 30.10
N GLY A 60 -8.72 -25.00 30.78
CA GLY A 60 -8.87 -25.91 31.89
C GLY A 60 -10.29 -26.12 32.35
N GLU A 61 -10.44 -26.95 33.36
CA GLU A 61 -11.70 -27.24 34.04
C GLU A 61 -11.58 -26.80 35.48
N ILE A 62 -12.55 -26.05 35.99
CA ILE A 62 -12.65 -25.72 37.42
C ILE A 62 -13.32 -26.85 38.15
N ASN A 63 -14.31 -27.49 37.51
CA ASN A 63 -14.99 -28.69 37.93
C ASN A 63 -15.62 -29.38 36.69
N ASP A 64 -16.29 -30.49 36.87
CA ASP A 64 -16.88 -31.32 35.80
C ASP A 64 -17.85 -30.53 34.89
N ASN A 65 -18.40 -29.41 35.40
CA ASN A 65 -19.41 -28.63 34.74
C ASN A 65 -18.94 -27.24 34.25
N LEU A 66 -17.73 -26.82 34.65
CA LEU A 66 -17.25 -25.47 34.37
C LEU A 66 -15.87 -25.49 33.71
N ARG A 67 -15.81 -25.08 32.46
CA ARG A 67 -14.58 -24.98 31.65
C ARG A 67 -14.25 -23.51 31.36
N TRP A 68 -12.95 -23.25 31.24
CA TRP A 68 -12.44 -21.94 30.90
C TRP A 68 -11.37 -22.02 29.81
N ASP A 69 -11.26 -20.97 29.01
CA ASP A 69 -10.23 -20.76 28.00
C ASP A 69 -9.78 -19.30 28.06
N ILE A 70 -8.49 -19.07 28.07
CA ILE A 70 -7.89 -17.75 27.93
C ILE A 70 -6.82 -17.80 26.86
N SER A 71 -6.78 -16.81 25.98
CA SER A 71 -5.78 -16.73 24.94
C SER A 71 -5.33 -15.32 24.67
N ALA A 72 -4.11 -15.20 24.17
CA ALA A 72 -3.52 -13.99 23.68
C ALA A 72 -2.95 -14.22 22.28
N TYR A 73 -3.26 -13.33 21.37
CA TYR A 73 -2.80 -13.37 19.98
C TYR A 73 -2.14 -12.04 19.63
N ARG A 74 -1.04 -12.11 18.86
CA ARG A 74 -0.45 -10.98 18.17
C ARG A 74 -0.10 -11.39 16.76
N GLY A 75 -0.62 -10.67 15.78
CA GLY A 75 -0.33 -10.84 14.36
C GLY A 75 0.21 -9.56 13.75
N GLU A 76 1.04 -9.71 12.74
CA GLU A 76 1.58 -8.63 11.93
C GLU A 76 1.54 -9.05 10.46
N ASN A 77 0.96 -8.19 9.62
CA ASN A 77 0.97 -8.31 8.18
C ASN A 77 1.64 -7.05 7.61
N GLU A 78 2.64 -7.24 6.78
CA GLU A 78 3.34 -6.16 6.09
C GLU A 78 3.33 -6.44 4.59
N ALA A 79 2.93 -5.44 3.80
CA ALA A 79 2.96 -5.48 2.35
C ALA A 79 3.85 -4.33 1.87
N ASP A 80 5.01 -4.67 1.35
CA ASP A 80 5.99 -3.74 0.79
C ASP A 80 5.82 -3.69 -0.73
N PHE A 81 5.51 -2.52 -1.28
CA PHE A 81 5.13 -2.38 -2.67
C PHE A 81 6.30 -1.98 -3.55
N PHE A 82 6.28 -2.48 -4.79
CA PHE A 82 7.18 -2.03 -5.84
C PHE A 82 6.44 -1.75 -7.13
N ILE A 83 6.97 -0.83 -7.93
CA ILE A 83 6.54 -0.63 -9.31
C ILE A 83 7.76 -0.50 -10.21
N ASN A 84 7.88 -1.41 -11.17
CA ASN A 84 9.00 -1.49 -12.09
C ASN A 84 8.59 -1.13 -13.49
N ASN A 85 9.59 -0.73 -14.29
CA ASN A 85 9.43 -0.38 -15.70
C ASN A 85 8.37 0.71 -15.91
N THR A 86 8.44 1.78 -15.14
CA THR A 86 7.58 2.95 -15.24
C THR A 86 8.42 4.23 -15.21
N LEU A 87 7.79 5.36 -15.05
CA LEU A 87 8.44 6.65 -14.82
C LEU A 87 7.49 7.62 -14.11
N ASN A 88 8.08 8.59 -13.40
CA ASN A 88 7.36 9.78 -12.96
C ASN A 88 7.57 10.88 -14.00
N ALA A 89 6.57 11.10 -14.84
CA ALA A 89 6.68 12.05 -15.96
C ALA A 89 6.99 13.48 -15.52
N SER A 90 6.62 13.86 -14.30
CA SER A 90 6.91 15.18 -13.77
C SER A 90 8.41 15.43 -13.50
N LEU A 91 9.19 14.37 -13.31
CA LEU A 91 10.65 14.44 -13.14
C LEU A 91 11.40 14.57 -14.48
N GLY A 92 10.74 14.29 -15.61
CA GLY A 92 11.36 14.34 -16.93
C GLY A 92 12.50 13.32 -17.08
N PRO A 93 13.68 13.75 -17.61
CA PRO A 93 14.82 12.86 -17.85
C PRO A 93 15.44 12.27 -16.58
N ASP A 94 15.22 12.91 -15.43
CA ASP A 94 15.76 12.46 -14.14
C ASP A 94 14.89 11.39 -13.45
N SER A 95 13.80 10.98 -14.09
CA SER A 95 12.91 9.97 -13.53
C SER A 95 13.59 8.59 -13.43
N PRO A 96 13.60 7.96 -12.24
CA PRO A 96 13.87 6.53 -12.14
C PRO A 96 12.90 5.69 -12.98
N ARG A 97 13.26 4.43 -13.22
CA ARG A 97 12.42 3.44 -13.93
C ARG A 97 11.73 2.47 -13.00
N ASP A 98 12.27 2.33 -11.81
CA ASP A 98 11.78 1.44 -10.77
C ASP A 98 11.60 2.23 -9.49
N PHE A 99 10.49 1.99 -8.79
CA PHE A 99 10.12 2.75 -7.60
C PHE A 99 9.69 1.82 -6.47
N ASP A 100 9.99 2.27 -5.26
CA ASP A 100 9.39 1.84 -4.01
C ASP A 100 8.33 2.88 -3.60
N PRO A 101 7.03 2.61 -3.80
CA PRO A 101 5.98 3.55 -3.42
C PRO A 101 5.64 3.51 -1.92
N GLY A 102 6.20 2.58 -1.17
CA GLY A 102 6.00 2.42 0.26
C GLY A 102 5.29 1.15 0.67
N LEU A 103 4.99 1.05 1.94
CA LEU A 103 4.44 -0.16 2.56
C LEU A 103 3.16 0.09 3.35
N TYR A 104 2.38 -0.96 3.53
CA TYR A 104 1.27 -1.05 4.48
C TYR A 104 1.62 -2.09 5.55
N LYS A 105 1.38 -1.74 6.80
CA LYS A 105 1.60 -2.62 7.93
C LYS A 105 0.38 -2.62 8.81
N GLN A 106 -0.14 -3.81 9.11
CA GLN A 106 -1.23 -4.04 10.05
C GLN A 106 -0.72 -4.87 11.21
N THR A 107 -1.00 -4.42 12.42
CA THR A 107 -0.74 -5.16 13.64
C THR A 107 -2.04 -5.41 14.37
N ASP A 108 -2.31 -6.65 14.73
CA ASP A 108 -3.49 -7.07 15.47
C ASP A 108 -3.07 -7.70 16.80
N THR A 109 -3.67 -7.23 17.90
CA THR A 109 -3.45 -7.78 19.24
C THR A 109 -4.80 -8.12 19.83
N ASN A 110 -4.97 -9.37 20.28
CA ASN A 110 -6.23 -9.88 20.76
C ASN A 110 -6.01 -10.65 22.08
N PHE A 111 -6.92 -10.45 23.03
CA PHE A 111 -7.02 -11.21 24.27
C PHE A 111 -8.44 -11.72 24.41
N ASN A 112 -8.59 -13.03 24.62
CA ASN A 112 -9.88 -13.68 24.81
C ASN A 112 -9.92 -14.35 26.18
N ALA A 113 -11.10 -14.33 26.78
CA ALA A 113 -11.40 -15.13 27.99
C ALA A 113 -12.83 -15.67 27.88
N ASP A 114 -12.96 -16.99 27.87
CA ASP A 114 -14.22 -17.69 27.67
C ASP A 114 -14.49 -18.65 28.83
N LEU A 115 -15.77 -18.76 29.17
CA LEU A 115 -16.28 -19.71 30.16
C LEU A 115 -17.47 -20.48 29.58
N SER A 116 -17.48 -21.78 29.83
CA SER A 116 -18.59 -22.66 29.45
C SER A 116 -19.07 -23.44 30.67
N TRP A 117 -20.35 -23.25 31.00
CA TRP A 117 -20.99 -23.87 32.15
C TRP A 117 -22.12 -24.80 31.74
N THR A 118 -21.94 -26.07 31.98
CA THR A 118 -22.94 -27.10 31.81
C THR A 118 -23.87 -27.13 33.01
N VAL A 119 -25.04 -26.51 32.91
CA VAL A 119 -26.04 -26.43 33.99
C VAL A 119 -26.78 -27.74 34.17
N SER A 120 -27.09 -28.41 33.03
CA SER A 120 -27.73 -29.70 33.00
C SER A 120 -27.45 -30.38 31.65
N ASP A 121 -27.87 -31.65 31.48
CA ASP A 121 -27.75 -32.36 30.20
C ASP A 121 -28.44 -31.65 29.00
N ALA A 122 -29.41 -30.78 29.31
CA ALA A 122 -30.16 -30.03 28.29
C ALA A 122 -29.74 -28.57 28.16
N LEU A 123 -28.89 -28.06 29.06
CA LEU A 123 -28.55 -26.63 29.10
C LEU A 123 -27.06 -26.40 29.35
N ASN A 124 -26.42 -25.78 28.39
CA ASN A 124 -25.05 -25.27 28.49
C ASN A 124 -25.06 -23.73 28.27
N ILE A 125 -24.38 -22.97 29.10
CA ILE A 125 -24.27 -21.52 29.03
C ILE A 125 -22.82 -21.17 28.75
N GLY A 126 -22.57 -20.45 27.64
CA GLY A 126 -21.27 -19.87 27.30
C GLY A 126 -21.28 -18.38 27.48
N PHE A 127 -20.23 -17.84 28.06
CA PHE A 127 -19.99 -16.39 28.13
C PHE A 127 -18.48 -16.12 28.11
N GLY A 128 -18.13 -14.95 27.56
CA GLY A 128 -16.75 -14.57 27.41
C GLY A 128 -16.60 -13.09 27.13
N GLY A 129 -15.37 -12.68 27.06
CA GLY A 129 -14.96 -11.33 26.70
C GLY A 129 -13.75 -11.34 25.78
N GLU A 130 -13.75 -10.41 24.85
CA GLU A 130 -12.66 -10.17 23.90
C GLU A 130 -12.18 -8.72 24.04
N PHE A 131 -10.86 -8.56 24.06
CA PHE A 131 -10.22 -7.26 23.84
C PHE A 131 -9.39 -7.36 22.58
N ARG A 132 -9.66 -6.45 21.62
CA ARG A 132 -8.95 -6.39 20.34
C ARG A 132 -8.43 -4.97 20.10
N ASN A 133 -7.16 -4.90 19.67
CA ASN A 133 -6.54 -3.66 19.22
C ASN A 133 -5.93 -3.88 17.85
N GLU A 134 -6.34 -3.06 16.88
CA GLU A 134 -5.81 -3.06 15.53
C GLU A 134 -5.07 -1.74 15.27
N GLU A 135 -3.87 -1.85 14.74
CA GLU A 135 -3.06 -0.72 14.32
C GLU A 135 -2.77 -0.87 12.82
N PHE A 136 -2.97 0.21 12.08
CA PHE A 136 -2.64 0.29 10.67
C PHE A 136 -1.65 1.42 10.44
N GLU A 137 -0.55 1.11 9.75
CA GLU A 137 0.54 2.04 9.46
C GLU A 137 0.79 2.07 7.95
N ILE A 138 1.06 3.27 7.43
CA ILE A 138 1.48 3.50 6.06
C ILE A 138 2.89 4.04 6.11
N GLY A 139 3.84 3.27 5.59
CA GLY A 139 5.22 3.70 5.40
C GLY A 139 5.38 4.42 4.07
N ALA A 140 6.02 5.58 4.10
CA ALA A 140 6.35 6.31 2.87
C ALA A 140 7.50 5.60 2.15
N GLY A 141 7.36 5.44 0.83
CA GLY A 141 8.42 4.94 -0.03
C GLY A 141 9.43 6.02 -0.44
N GLN A 142 10.17 5.72 -1.51
CA GLN A 142 11.16 6.68 -2.04
C GLN A 142 10.50 7.95 -2.55
N GLN A 143 11.19 9.07 -2.38
CA GLN A 143 10.67 10.40 -2.65
C GLN A 143 10.27 10.59 -4.13
N GLU A 144 11.03 10.03 -5.05
CA GLU A 144 10.80 10.14 -6.49
C GLU A 144 9.49 9.47 -6.94
N SER A 145 8.94 8.55 -6.13
CA SER A 145 7.66 7.91 -6.43
C SER A 145 6.47 8.87 -6.30
N TYR A 146 6.59 9.91 -5.47
CA TYR A 146 5.50 10.83 -5.16
C TYR A 146 5.82 12.33 -5.33
N THR A 147 7.08 12.71 -5.55
CA THR A 147 7.44 14.12 -5.71
C THR A 147 6.93 14.66 -7.05
N ALA A 148 6.38 15.87 -7.02
CA ALA A 148 6.15 16.65 -8.23
C ALA A 148 7.50 17.24 -8.68
N GLY A 149 7.91 16.88 -9.91
CA GLY A 149 9.16 17.34 -10.49
C GLY A 149 8.99 18.64 -11.28
N ILE A 150 10.07 19.03 -11.96
CA ILE A 150 10.19 20.29 -12.70
C ILE A 150 9.20 20.43 -13.87
N LEU A 151 8.65 19.33 -14.38
CA LEU A 151 7.67 19.34 -15.46
C LEU A 151 6.23 19.32 -14.96
N ALA A 152 5.98 19.29 -13.65
CA ALA A 152 4.63 19.26 -13.09
C ALA A 152 3.80 20.47 -13.50
N ASP A 153 4.39 21.66 -13.50
CA ASP A 153 3.73 22.92 -13.93
C ASP A 153 3.36 22.93 -15.42
N GLN A 154 3.94 22.03 -16.20
CA GLN A 154 3.64 21.85 -17.63
C GLN A 154 2.53 20.81 -17.87
N GLY A 155 1.93 20.29 -16.80
CA GLY A 155 0.84 19.31 -16.86
C GLY A 155 1.31 17.85 -16.93
N PHE A 156 2.60 17.59 -16.77
CA PHE A 156 3.09 16.22 -16.68
C PHE A 156 2.90 15.67 -15.26
N SER A 157 2.19 14.55 -15.17
CA SER A 157 2.01 13.83 -13.90
C SER A 157 2.43 12.36 -14.07
N GLY A 158 3.11 11.81 -13.09
CA GLY A 158 3.43 10.38 -13.04
C GLY A 158 2.28 9.56 -12.46
N ILE A 159 2.33 8.25 -12.63
CA ILE A 159 1.37 7.32 -11.99
C ILE A 159 1.40 7.51 -10.47
N GLY A 160 2.58 7.72 -9.88
CA GLY A 160 2.73 8.09 -8.47
C GLY A 160 2.13 9.46 -8.13
N ALA A 161 2.24 10.45 -9.00
CA ALA A 161 1.68 11.78 -8.78
C ALA A 161 0.14 11.80 -8.79
N GLN A 162 -0.51 10.93 -9.53
CA GLN A 162 -1.97 10.82 -9.53
C GLN A 162 -2.52 10.27 -8.21
N LEU A 163 -1.77 9.44 -7.50
CA LEU A 163 -2.16 8.93 -6.18
C LEU A 163 -1.92 9.95 -5.06
N ILE A 164 -1.15 11.02 -5.30
CA ILE A 164 -0.61 11.90 -4.26
C ILE A 164 -1.00 13.37 -4.43
N VAL A 165 -1.67 13.75 -5.51
CA VAL A 165 -2.19 15.13 -5.65
C VAL A 165 -3.17 15.50 -4.53
N GLU A 166 -3.64 14.54 -3.74
CA GLU A 166 -4.42 14.79 -2.52
C GLU A 166 -3.61 14.72 -1.21
N SER A 167 -2.35 14.34 -1.22
CA SER A 167 -1.55 14.38 0.00
C SER A 167 -1.01 15.79 0.26
N ARG A 168 -1.66 16.46 1.20
CA ARG A 168 -1.17 17.66 1.88
C ARG A 168 0.25 17.45 2.41
N PRO A 169 1.03 18.53 2.66
CA PRO A 169 2.42 18.42 3.08
C PRO A 169 2.55 17.53 4.30
N GLN A 170 3.51 16.61 4.20
CA GLN A 170 4.03 15.69 5.21
C GLN A 170 3.33 15.78 6.58
N GLN A 171 2.30 14.96 6.79
CA GLN A 171 1.95 14.58 8.14
C GLN A 171 2.80 13.37 8.54
N PRO A 172 3.38 13.38 9.76
CA PRO A 172 4.02 12.18 10.29
C PRO A 172 3.01 11.04 10.32
N ALA A 173 3.50 9.81 10.11
CA ALA A 173 2.73 8.59 10.02
C ALA A 173 1.43 8.63 10.84
N CYS A 174 0.29 8.49 10.17
CA CYS A 174 -1.01 8.49 10.82
C CYS A 174 -1.18 7.15 11.54
N ARG A 175 -0.95 7.14 12.84
CA ARG A 175 -1.26 6.00 13.71
C ARG A 175 -2.74 6.03 14.02
N ALA A 176 -3.54 5.25 13.32
CA ALA A 176 -4.95 5.07 13.63
C ALA A 176 -5.09 3.85 14.55
N SER A 177 -5.26 4.10 15.85
CA SER A 177 -5.67 3.07 16.81
C SER A 177 -7.18 3.10 16.93
N GLN A 178 -7.87 2.07 16.50
CA GLN A 178 -9.27 1.84 16.83
C GLN A 178 -9.37 0.81 17.94
N GLN A 179 -9.73 1.27 19.13
CA GLN A 179 -10.15 0.39 20.24
C GLN A 179 -11.63 0.09 20.06
N GLN A 180 -11.96 -1.11 19.64
CA GLN A 180 -13.34 -1.61 19.66
C GLN A 180 -13.50 -2.62 20.78
N ALA A 181 -14.22 -2.21 21.83
CA ALA A 181 -14.73 -3.14 22.82
C ALA A 181 -16.08 -3.69 22.31
N GLN A 182 -16.11 -4.93 21.86
CA GLN A 182 -17.36 -5.61 21.53
C GLN A 182 -17.88 -6.35 22.75
N HIS A 183 -18.98 -5.84 23.31
CA HIS A 183 -19.78 -6.60 24.26
C HIS A 183 -20.74 -7.50 23.47
N GLY A 184 -20.38 -8.77 23.32
CA GLY A 184 -21.24 -9.78 22.73
C GLY A 184 -22.34 -10.16 23.72
N PHE A 185 -23.57 -9.66 23.54
CA PHE A 185 -24.75 -10.26 24.15
C PHE A 185 -25.22 -11.38 23.19
N GLY A 186 -24.96 -12.64 23.56
CA GLY A 186 -25.59 -13.80 22.93
C GLY A 186 -27.04 -13.94 23.41
N ARG A 187 -27.95 -14.08 22.47
CA ARG A 187 -29.29 -14.62 22.71
C ARG A 187 -29.29 -16.12 22.43
#